data_75ab41cb856adba1b4424ffea051bf01
#
_entry.id   75ab41cb856adba1b4424ffea051bf01
#
_cell.length_a   1.000
_cell.length_b   1.000
_cell.length_c   1.000
_cell.angle_alpha   90.00
_cell.angle_beta   90.00
_cell.angle_gamma   90.00
#
_symmetry.space_group_name_H-M   'P 1'
#
loop_
_entity.id
_entity.type
_entity.pdbx_description
1 polymer ?
#
loop_
_entity_poly.entity_id
_entity_poly.type
_entity_poly.pdbx_seq_one_letter_code
_entity_poly.pdbx_strand_id
1 'polypeptide(L)'
;MIQAKTLADLSGVQHRFFTRKGGVSAGLYTSLNCGYGSGDSPDNVRENRRRVAATFGLGELDLLTLHQIHSTEVLTVATDRWTSPGAPKADGLVTDRPGVVLGAMAADCAPVLFADGEARVIGAAHAGWKGALGGVAEATIAAMEKLGAKRERLTVVVGPCIGRDSYEVGPEFPAPFLAQDASNKDFFKPSPRAGHFIFDLAGYLVRRIARVGVAATATGHDTLTATDDFFSYRRNTLDGVRDYGRGLSAIALEK
;
A
#
# COMPACT_ATOMS: atom_id res chain seq x y z
N MET A 1 -13.87 0.53 -6.43
CA MET A 1 -12.88 -0.39 -5.85
C MET A 1 -12.36 -1.32 -6.94
N ILE A 2 -11.12 -1.79 -6.77
CA ILE A 2 -10.39 -2.63 -7.71
C ILE A 2 -10.04 -3.94 -7.02
N GLN A 3 -10.11 -5.05 -7.74
CA GLN A 3 -9.65 -6.35 -7.29
C GLN A 3 -8.63 -6.90 -8.30
N ALA A 4 -7.55 -7.48 -7.82
CA ALA A 4 -6.58 -8.17 -8.65
C ALA A 4 -6.98 -9.64 -8.78
N LYS A 5 -7.10 -10.13 -10.02
CA LYS A 5 -7.57 -11.50 -10.28
C LYS A 5 -6.75 -12.54 -9.52
N THR A 6 -5.43 -12.40 -9.46
CA THR A 6 -4.54 -13.34 -8.80
C THR A 6 -4.80 -13.52 -7.29
N LEU A 7 -5.20 -12.46 -6.59
CA LEU A 7 -5.61 -12.53 -5.18
C LEU A 7 -7.09 -12.95 -5.04
N ALA A 8 -7.95 -12.60 -6.00
CA ALA A 8 -9.36 -12.96 -5.97
C ALA A 8 -9.59 -14.47 -6.24
N ASP A 9 -8.67 -15.11 -6.95
CA ASP A 9 -8.71 -16.56 -7.21
C ASP A 9 -8.30 -17.41 -5.99
N LEU A 10 -7.75 -16.79 -4.91
CA LEU A 10 -7.38 -17.51 -3.69
C LEU A 10 -8.60 -17.72 -2.79
N SER A 11 -8.92 -18.97 -2.50
CA SER A 11 -10.00 -19.32 -1.58
C SER A 11 -9.71 -18.80 -0.16
N GLY A 12 -10.73 -18.26 0.49
CA GLY A 12 -10.64 -17.77 1.86
C GLY A 12 -9.89 -16.44 2.03
N VAL A 13 -9.58 -15.74 0.93
CA VAL A 13 -8.93 -14.43 0.95
C VAL A 13 -9.82 -13.37 0.29
N GLN A 14 -10.08 -12.29 0.99
CA GLN A 14 -10.72 -11.11 0.44
C GLN A 14 -9.74 -9.95 0.38
N HIS A 15 -9.72 -9.20 -0.71
CA HIS A 15 -8.89 -8.01 -0.84
C HIS A 15 -9.60 -6.92 -1.66
N ARG A 16 -9.24 -5.67 -1.42
CA ARG A 16 -9.75 -4.50 -2.16
C ARG A 16 -8.71 -3.39 -2.19
N PHE A 17 -8.50 -2.83 -3.37
CA PHE A 17 -7.86 -1.53 -3.54
C PHE A 17 -8.98 -0.50 -3.72
N PHE A 18 -9.19 0.33 -2.72
CA PHE A 18 -10.29 1.30 -2.76
C PHE A 18 -9.90 2.52 -3.60
N THR A 19 -10.87 3.01 -4.36
CA THR A 19 -10.79 4.34 -4.95
C THR A 19 -11.23 5.39 -3.93
N ARG A 20 -11.06 6.67 -4.24
CA ARG A 20 -11.54 7.76 -3.37
C ARG A 20 -13.07 7.91 -3.31
N LYS A 21 -13.83 7.07 -4.04
CA LYS A 21 -15.28 7.12 -4.16
C LYS A 21 -16.00 6.37 -3.04
N GLY A 22 -17.22 6.83 -2.68
CA GLY A 22 -18.11 6.11 -1.75
C GLY A 22 -17.96 6.49 -0.27
N GLY A 23 -17.23 7.56 0.02
CA GLY A 23 -17.10 8.10 1.37
C GLY A 23 -18.05 9.26 1.67
N VAL A 24 -17.81 9.92 2.81
CA VAL A 24 -18.58 11.07 3.33
C VAL A 24 -17.78 12.37 3.40
N SER A 25 -16.46 12.30 3.21
CA SER A 25 -15.62 13.49 3.25
C SER A 25 -15.91 14.43 2.08
N ALA A 26 -15.70 15.72 2.28
CA ALA A 26 -15.97 16.76 1.30
C ALA A 26 -14.69 17.52 0.89
N GLY A 27 -14.80 18.39 -0.10
CA GLY A 27 -13.71 19.25 -0.56
C GLY A 27 -12.47 18.47 -0.98
N LEU A 28 -11.31 18.82 -0.44
CA LEU A 28 -10.02 18.20 -0.73
C LEU A 28 -10.02 16.68 -0.47
N TYR A 29 -10.80 16.22 0.50
CA TYR A 29 -10.86 14.84 0.96
C TYR A 29 -11.98 14.01 0.32
N THR A 30 -12.67 14.54 -0.68
CA THR A 30 -13.79 13.88 -1.37
C THR A 30 -13.33 12.57 -2.02
N SER A 31 -13.90 11.44 -1.64
CA SER A 31 -14.91 11.24 -0.61
C SER A 31 -14.48 10.22 0.46
N LEU A 32 -13.74 9.14 0.10
CA LEU A 32 -13.35 8.02 0.95
C LEU A 32 -11.94 8.23 1.53
N ASN A 33 -11.71 9.37 2.20
CA ASN A 33 -10.47 9.58 2.92
C ASN A 33 -10.45 8.73 4.20
N CYS A 34 -9.43 7.85 4.32
CA CYS A 34 -9.25 6.95 5.46
C CYS A 34 -8.10 7.36 6.40
N GLY A 35 -7.45 8.49 6.12
CA GLY A 35 -6.25 8.92 6.84
C GLY A 35 -6.53 9.89 7.99
N TYR A 36 -6.44 9.47 9.23
CA TYR A 36 -6.54 10.34 10.42
C TYR A 36 -5.43 11.40 10.51
N GLY A 37 -4.33 11.25 9.76
CA GLY A 37 -3.26 12.24 9.69
C GLY A 37 -3.52 13.37 8.68
N SER A 38 -4.73 13.49 8.13
CA SER A 38 -5.18 14.62 7.31
C SER A 38 -5.93 15.64 8.17
N GLY A 39 -6.16 16.85 7.64
CA GLY A 39 -7.00 17.87 8.27
C GLY A 39 -8.51 17.67 8.06
N ASP A 40 -8.93 16.50 7.62
CA ASP A 40 -10.34 16.10 7.51
C ASP A 40 -10.98 15.91 8.90
N SER A 41 -12.30 16.00 8.97
CA SER A 41 -13.03 15.68 10.19
C SER A 41 -12.76 14.23 10.64
N PRO A 42 -12.34 14.01 11.89
CA PRO A 42 -12.15 12.65 12.42
C PRO A 42 -13.40 11.77 12.32
N ASP A 43 -14.59 12.36 12.39
CA ASP A 43 -15.86 11.62 12.25
C ASP A 43 -16.09 11.15 10.81
N ASN A 44 -15.73 11.98 9.81
CA ASN A 44 -15.75 11.58 8.41
C ASN A 44 -14.78 10.42 8.15
N VAL A 45 -13.54 10.54 8.65
CA VAL A 45 -12.54 9.49 8.52
C VAL A 45 -13.01 8.18 9.19
N ARG A 46 -13.61 8.28 10.38
CA ARG A 46 -14.20 7.12 11.09
C ARG A 46 -15.29 6.45 10.26
N GLU A 47 -16.23 7.23 9.73
CA GLU A 47 -17.32 6.71 8.91
C GLU A 47 -16.79 6.07 7.62
N ASN A 48 -15.79 6.68 6.98
CA ASN A 48 -15.15 6.11 5.80
C ASN A 48 -14.48 4.75 6.10
N ARG A 49 -13.75 4.65 7.20
CA ARG A 49 -13.12 3.41 7.66
C ARG A 49 -14.15 2.34 8.01
N ARG A 50 -15.27 2.74 8.66
CA ARG A 50 -16.41 1.84 8.93
C ARG A 50 -17.00 1.28 7.64
N ARG A 51 -17.17 2.11 6.60
CA ARG A 51 -17.64 1.67 5.27
C ARG A 51 -16.68 0.67 4.64
N VAL A 52 -15.38 0.93 4.73
CA VAL A 52 -14.35 -0.01 4.25
C VAL A 52 -14.47 -1.34 4.97
N ALA A 53 -14.44 -1.37 6.31
CA ALA A 53 -14.53 -2.59 7.11
C ALA A 53 -15.83 -3.37 6.83
N ALA A 54 -16.94 -2.68 6.66
CA ALA A 54 -18.24 -3.29 6.33
C ALA A 54 -18.23 -4.07 5.01
N THR A 55 -17.36 -3.70 4.04
CA THR A 55 -17.24 -4.49 2.79
C THR A 55 -16.64 -5.88 3.02
N PHE A 56 -15.97 -6.09 4.15
CA PHE A 56 -15.43 -7.39 4.59
C PHE A 56 -16.34 -8.08 5.62
N GLY A 57 -17.54 -7.52 5.90
CA GLY A 57 -18.45 -8.04 6.93
C GLY A 57 -17.95 -7.79 8.36
N LEU A 58 -17.08 -6.80 8.57
CA LEU A 58 -16.39 -6.50 9.83
C LEU A 58 -16.68 -5.05 10.28
N GLY A 59 -16.35 -4.75 11.55
CA GLY A 59 -16.49 -3.43 12.13
C GLY A 59 -15.24 -2.56 11.95
N GLU A 60 -15.36 -1.26 12.25
CA GLU A 60 -14.23 -0.32 12.13
C GLU A 60 -13.04 -0.74 13.00
N LEU A 61 -13.29 -1.27 14.19
CA LEU A 61 -12.24 -1.71 15.13
C LEU A 61 -11.46 -2.94 14.63
N ASP A 62 -11.99 -3.64 13.64
CA ASP A 62 -11.32 -4.78 13.01
C ASP A 62 -10.41 -4.34 11.84
N LEU A 63 -10.52 -3.08 11.39
CA LEU A 63 -9.66 -2.50 10.35
C LEU A 63 -8.39 -1.94 10.97
N LEU A 64 -7.32 -2.69 10.87
CA LEU A 64 -6.02 -2.35 11.44
C LEU A 64 -5.13 -1.67 10.39
N THR A 65 -4.68 -0.48 10.72
CA THR A 65 -3.70 0.29 9.95
C THR A 65 -2.61 0.79 10.90
N LEU A 66 -1.48 1.21 10.35
CA LEU A 66 -0.31 1.64 11.11
C LEU A 66 -0.13 3.15 11.09
N HIS A 67 0.64 3.66 12.04
CA HIS A 67 1.33 4.93 11.89
C HIS A 67 2.54 4.70 10.99
N GLN A 68 2.32 4.84 9.66
CA GLN A 68 3.32 4.57 8.61
C GLN A 68 4.44 5.61 8.65
N ILE A 69 5.68 5.15 8.76
CA ILE A 69 6.88 5.98 8.94
C ILE A 69 7.93 5.78 7.85
N HIS A 70 7.56 5.10 6.76
CA HIS A 70 8.44 4.72 5.63
C HIS A 70 9.61 3.84 6.06
N SER A 71 9.38 2.97 7.02
CA SER A 71 10.33 1.97 7.54
C SER A 71 10.22 0.62 6.83
N THR A 72 10.95 -0.36 7.36
CA THR A 72 10.82 -1.78 7.01
C THR A 72 10.26 -2.61 8.16
N GLU A 73 9.77 -1.95 9.20
CA GLU A 73 9.18 -2.61 10.36
C GLU A 73 7.85 -3.28 9.98
N VAL A 74 7.68 -4.53 10.42
CA VAL A 74 6.50 -5.35 10.16
C VAL A 74 5.98 -5.91 11.48
N LEU A 75 4.69 -5.74 11.73
CA LEU A 75 4.03 -6.25 12.92
C LEU A 75 3.18 -7.48 12.59
N THR A 76 3.29 -8.50 13.43
CA THR A 76 2.37 -9.64 13.42
C THR A 76 1.17 -9.32 14.30
N VAL A 77 -0.02 -9.35 13.70
CA VAL A 77 -1.30 -9.16 14.41
C VAL A 77 -1.78 -10.50 14.93
N ALA A 78 -1.78 -10.66 16.25
CA ALA A 78 -2.32 -11.85 16.93
C ALA A 78 -3.74 -11.57 17.49
N THR A 79 -3.83 -10.97 18.66
CA THR A 79 -5.09 -10.68 19.35
C THR A 79 -5.34 -9.20 19.56
N ASP A 80 -4.28 -8.41 19.50
CA ASP A 80 -4.35 -6.99 19.81
C ASP A 80 -5.15 -6.23 18.75
N ARG A 81 -5.90 -5.25 19.23
CA ARG A 81 -6.61 -4.26 18.42
C ARG A 81 -6.16 -2.88 18.86
N TRP A 82 -6.01 -2.01 17.91
CA TRP A 82 -5.72 -0.61 18.16
C TRP A 82 -6.55 0.29 17.26
N THR A 83 -6.73 1.51 17.68
CA THR A 83 -7.37 2.56 16.90
C THR A 83 -6.35 3.62 16.50
N SER A 84 -6.61 4.36 15.46
CA SER A 84 -5.91 5.60 15.20
C SER A 84 -6.70 6.76 15.85
N PRO A 85 -6.05 7.70 16.56
CA PRO A 85 -4.62 7.76 16.90
C PRO A 85 -4.23 6.70 17.94
N GLY A 86 -2.97 6.26 17.94
CA GLY A 86 -2.45 5.24 18.85
C GLY A 86 -1.95 3.98 18.14
N ALA A 87 -2.07 3.95 16.81
CA ALA A 87 -1.54 2.86 16.00
C ALA A 87 0.00 2.73 16.15
N PRO A 88 0.54 1.51 16.22
CA PRO A 88 1.97 1.28 16.24
C PRO A 88 2.70 1.87 15.04
N LYS A 89 3.96 2.26 15.23
CA LYS A 89 4.83 2.75 14.17
C LYS A 89 5.45 1.57 13.42
N ALA A 90 5.04 1.35 12.19
CA ALA A 90 5.57 0.35 11.26
C ALA A 90 4.98 0.60 9.87
N ASP A 91 5.40 -0.19 8.88
CA ASP A 91 4.91 -0.06 7.50
C ASP A 91 4.39 -1.39 6.92
N GLY A 92 4.49 -2.50 7.65
CA GLY A 92 3.93 -3.80 7.30
C GLY A 92 3.10 -4.43 8.40
N LEU A 93 2.05 -5.16 8.01
CA LEU A 93 1.18 -5.98 8.87
C LEU A 93 1.06 -7.37 8.29
N VAL A 94 1.12 -8.40 9.14
CA VAL A 94 0.84 -9.79 8.77
C VAL A 94 -0.04 -10.47 9.81
N THR A 95 -0.84 -11.45 9.39
CA THR A 95 -1.66 -12.28 10.30
C THR A 95 -2.04 -13.62 9.66
N ASP A 96 -2.29 -14.60 10.51
CA ASP A 96 -2.94 -15.88 10.20
C ASP A 96 -4.38 -15.93 10.75
N ARG A 97 -4.90 -14.81 11.26
CA ARG A 97 -6.18 -14.77 11.98
C ARG A 97 -7.30 -14.20 11.12
N PRO A 98 -8.45 -14.90 10.99
CA PRO A 98 -9.67 -14.30 10.46
C PRO A 98 -10.24 -13.26 11.44
N GLY A 99 -11.16 -12.43 10.95
CA GLY A 99 -11.85 -11.42 11.78
C GLY A 99 -11.08 -10.12 11.95
N VAL A 100 -10.02 -9.92 11.15
CA VAL A 100 -9.33 -8.62 11.01
C VAL A 100 -9.14 -8.27 9.54
N VAL A 101 -9.09 -6.98 9.26
CA VAL A 101 -8.71 -6.43 7.96
C VAL A 101 -7.38 -5.70 8.12
N LEU A 102 -6.37 -6.13 7.39
CA LEU A 102 -5.09 -5.43 7.33
C LEU A 102 -5.15 -4.37 6.25
N GLY A 103 -4.79 -3.13 6.57
CA GLY A 103 -4.87 -2.00 5.66
C GLY A 103 -3.56 -1.22 5.52
N ALA A 104 -3.21 -0.86 4.28
CA ALA A 104 -2.15 0.07 3.94
C ALA A 104 -2.75 1.34 3.33
N MET A 105 -2.44 2.50 3.92
CA MET A 105 -2.92 3.80 3.45
C MET A 105 -1.89 4.42 2.50
N ALA A 106 -2.35 5.02 1.41
CA ALA A 106 -1.48 5.65 0.43
C ALA A 106 -2.12 6.86 -0.27
N ALA A 107 -1.25 7.73 -0.73
CA ALA A 107 -1.48 8.74 -1.75
C ALA A 107 -0.15 8.87 -2.48
N ASP A 108 0.04 8.12 -3.56
CA ASP A 108 1.23 7.91 -4.40
C ASP A 108 2.21 6.80 -3.96
N CYS A 109 2.44 6.58 -2.66
CA CYS A 109 3.20 5.39 -2.23
C CYS A 109 2.47 4.11 -2.64
N ALA A 110 3.21 3.03 -2.85
CA ALA A 110 2.64 1.76 -3.26
C ALA A 110 2.11 0.96 -2.06
N PRO A 111 0.79 0.67 -1.98
CA PRO A 111 0.29 -0.36 -1.10
C PRO A 111 0.59 -1.73 -1.71
N VAL A 112 1.06 -2.67 -0.93
CA VAL A 112 1.35 -4.04 -1.38
C VAL A 112 0.54 -5.01 -0.54
N LEU A 113 -0.22 -5.90 -1.19
CA LEU A 113 -1.02 -6.94 -0.54
C LEU A 113 -0.43 -8.32 -0.85
N PHE A 114 -0.39 -9.15 0.18
CA PHE A 114 0.25 -10.47 0.17
C PHE A 114 -0.72 -11.53 0.67
N ALA A 115 -0.72 -12.72 0.07
CA ALA A 115 -1.48 -13.86 0.57
C ALA A 115 -0.81 -15.19 0.24
N ASP A 116 -0.83 -16.12 1.20
CA ASP A 116 -0.72 -17.57 1.02
C ASP A 116 -2.07 -18.18 1.42
N GLY A 117 -2.89 -18.54 0.42
CA GLY A 117 -4.24 -19.06 0.66
C GLY A 117 -4.25 -20.43 1.35
N GLU A 118 -3.22 -21.26 1.12
CA GLU A 118 -3.10 -22.58 1.76
C GLU A 118 -2.74 -22.46 3.25
N ALA A 119 -1.71 -21.65 3.56
CA ALA A 119 -1.31 -21.41 4.94
C ALA A 119 -2.30 -20.50 5.69
N ARG A 120 -3.24 -19.88 4.96
CA ARG A 120 -4.15 -18.83 5.51
C ARG A 120 -3.38 -17.72 6.21
N VAL A 121 -2.35 -17.18 5.53
CA VAL A 121 -1.54 -16.07 6.00
C VAL A 121 -1.66 -14.91 5.02
N ILE A 122 -1.94 -13.73 5.53
CA ILE A 122 -2.07 -12.51 4.73
C ILE A 122 -1.15 -11.40 5.24
N GLY A 123 -0.83 -10.46 4.37
CA GLY A 123 -0.04 -9.28 4.69
C GLY A 123 -0.48 -8.05 3.92
N ALA A 124 -0.23 -6.88 4.50
CA ALA A 124 -0.38 -5.58 3.86
C ALA A 124 0.82 -4.70 4.21
N ALA A 125 1.43 -4.06 3.21
CA ALA A 125 2.55 -3.15 3.44
C ALA A 125 2.37 -1.83 2.70
N HIS A 126 2.87 -0.76 3.31
CA HIS A 126 3.03 0.55 2.70
C HIS A 126 4.47 0.71 2.21
N ALA A 127 4.65 0.82 0.92
CA ALA A 127 5.95 0.96 0.28
C ALA A 127 6.08 2.33 -0.42
N GLY A 128 6.44 3.37 0.31
CA GLY A 128 7.05 4.56 -0.28
C GLY A 128 8.47 4.21 -0.77
N TRP A 129 9.13 5.09 -1.52
CA TRP A 129 10.45 4.81 -2.10
C TRP A 129 11.51 4.37 -1.06
N LYS A 130 11.48 4.96 0.16
CA LYS A 130 12.40 4.58 1.26
C LYS A 130 12.13 3.15 1.74
N GLY A 131 10.86 2.82 1.99
CA GLY A 131 10.47 1.47 2.38
C GLY A 131 10.74 0.43 1.28
N ALA A 132 10.50 0.80 0.02
CA ALA A 132 10.80 -0.04 -1.14
C ALA A 132 12.32 -0.31 -1.26
N LEU A 133 13.15 0.73 -1.16
CA LEU A 133 14.61 0.61 -1.16
C LEU A 133 15.12 -0.18 0.05
N GLY A 134 14.54 0.06 1.24
CA GLY A 134 14.91 -0.62 2.48
C GLY A 134 14.51 -2.09 2.54
N GLY A 135 13.49 -2.51 1.77
CA GLY A 135 13.04 -3.91 1.72
C GLY A 135 11.81 -4.22 2.57
N VAL A 136 10.84 -3.30 2.68
CA VAL A 136 9.60 -3.55 3.41
C VAL A 136 8.81 -4.74 2.88
N ALA A 137 8.85 -4.98 1.56
CA ALA A 137 8.18 -6.13 0.96
C ALA A 137 8.83 -7.45 1.38
N GLU A 138 10.16 -7.52 1.35
CA GLU A 138 10.93 -8.68 1.77
C GLU A 138 10.78 -8.95 3.28
N ALA A 139 10.75 -7.89 4.09
CA ALA A 139 10.48 -7.99 5.52
C ALA A 139 9.07 -8.54 5.80
N THR A 140 8.07 -8.12 5.00
CA THR A 140 6.70 -8.63 5.10
C THR A 140 6.65 -10.11 4.73
N ILE A 141 7.31 -10.53 3.65
CA ILE A 141 7.41 -11.94 3.24
C ILE A 141 8.05 -12.77 4.38
N ALA A 142 9.18 -12.31 4.94
CA ALA A 142 9.86 -13.00 6.03
C ALA A 142 8.99 -13.11 7.30
N ALA A 143 8.15 -12.11 7.58
CA ALA A 143 7.19 -12.17 8.69
C ALA A 143 6.06 -13.18 8.41
N MET A 144 5.58 -13.27 7.17
CA MET A 144 4.58 -14.27 6.76
C MET A 144 5.13 -15.69 6.83
N GLU A 145 6.41 -15.91 6.46
CA GLU A 145 7.08 -17.22 6.58
C GLU A 145 7.11 -17.71 8.04
N LYS A 146 7.30 -16.80 9.02
CA LYS A 146 7.25 -17.14 10.45
C LYS A 146 5.85 -17.60 10.90
N LEU A 147 4.80 -17.25 10.17
CA LEU A 147 3.43 -17.71 10.36
C LEU A 147 3.09 -18.97 9.54
N GLY A 148 4.06 -19.55 8.81
CA GLY A 148 3.88 -20.77 8.04
C GLY A 148 3.60 -20.59 6.55
N ALA A 149 3.62 -19.35 6.03
CA ALA A 149 3.54 -19.12 4.60
C ALA A 149 4.79 -19.66 3.88
N LYS A 150 4.64 -20.03 2.61
CA LYS A 150 5.75 -20.48 1.76
C LYS A 150 5.89 -19.58 0.54
N ARG A 151 7.11 -19.21 0.19
CA ARG A 151 7.41 -18.27 -0.91
C ARG A 151 6.80 -18.68 -2.23
N GLU A 152 6.88 -19.96 -2.56
CA GLU A 152 6.35 -20.53 -3.79
C GLU A 152 4.81 -20.48 -3.90
N ARG A 153 4.11 -20.26 -2.79
CA ARG A 153 2.65 -20.12 -2.75
C ARG A 153 2.19 -18.68 -2.58
N LEU A 154 3.12 -17.77 -2.25
CA LEU A 154 2.76 -16.37 -2.07
C LEU A 154 2.29 -15.74 -3.38
N THR A 155 1.15 -15.11 -3.30
CA THR A 155 0.65 -14.19 -4.32
C THR A 155 0.76 -12.77 -3.80
N VAL A 156 1.44 -11.90 -4.55
CA VAL A 156 1.69 -10.52 -4.16
C VAL A 156 1.22 -9.55 -5.24
N VAL A 157 0.51 -8.51 -4.82
CA VAL A 157 0.03 -7.47 -5.73
C VAL A 157 0.41 -6.09 -5.22
N VAL A 158 1.14 -5.36 -6.05
CA VAL A 158 1.39 -3.93 -5.87
C VAL A 158 0.16 -3.16 -6.35
N GLY A 159 -0.50 -2.45 -5.45
CA GLY A 159 -1.72 -1.70 -5.71
C GLY A 159 -1.48 -0.36 -6.42
N PRO A 160 -2.55 0.46 -6.55
CA PRO A 160 -2.48 1.79 -7.14
C PRO A 160 -1.44 2.66 -6.44
N CYS A 161 -0.51 3.22 -7.21
CA CYS A 161 0.54 4.12 -6.75
C CYS A 161 0.86 5.13 -7.84
N ILE A 162 1.79 6.05 -7.61
CA ILE A 162 2.23 6.98 -8.63
C ILE A 162 2.85 6.20 -9.80
N GLY A 163 2.41 6.51 -11.02
CA GLY A 163 2.68 5.74 -12.22
C GLY A 163 4.14 5.84 -12.69
N ARG A 164 4.56 4.81 -13.45
CA ARG A 164 5.88 4.70 -14.06
C ARG A 164 6.23 5.83 -15.06
N ASP A 165 5.25 6.63 -15.45
CA ASP A 165 5.42 7.77 -16.36
C ASP A 165 5.18 9.10 -15.64
N SER A 166 4.87 9.07 -14.35
CA SER A 166 4.41 10.22 -13.55
C SER A 166 5.33 10.58 -12.38
N TYR A 167 6.18 9.65 -11.93
CA TYR A 167 6.98 9.87 -10.72
C TYR A 167 8.31 10.57 -11.04
N GLU A 168 8.25 11.88 -11.32
CA GLU A 168 9.47 12.69 -11.49
C GLU A 168 10.23 12.84 -10.17
N VAL A 169 11.55 12.61 -10.22
CA VAL A 169 12.48 12.66 -9.10
C VAL A 169 13.74 13.47 -9.47
N GLY A 170 14.43 13.99 -8.45
CA GLY A 170 15.63 14.82 -8.63
C GLY A 170 16.86 14.03 -9.08
N PRO A 171 17.93 14.74 -9.44
CA PRO A 171 19.16 14.13 -9.95
C PRO A 171 19.86 13.23 -8.93
N GLU A 172 19.70 13.49 -7.63
CA GLU A 172 20.31 12.73 -6.53
C GLU A 172 19.56 11.41 -6.24
N PHE A 173 18.30 11.32 -6.67
CA PHE A 173 17.39 10.25 -6.27
C PHE A 173 17.85 8.85 -6.73
N PRO A 174 18.42 8.62 -7.91
CA PRO A 174 18.90 7.30 -8.34
C PRO A 174 20.07 6.76 -7.52
N ALA A 175 20.89 7.63 -6.94
CA ALA A 175 22.17 7.25 -6.33
C ALA A 175 22.05 6.11 -5.28
N PRO A 176 21.17 6.15 -4.27
CA PRO A 176 21.06 5.07 -3.29
C PRO A 176 20.57 3.74 -3.91
N PHE A 177 19.77 3.79 -4.97
CA PHE A 177 19.31 2.59 -5.69
C PHE A 177 20.44 1.95 -6.48
N LEU A 178 21.25 2.76 -7.18
CA LEU A 178 22.39 2.29 -7.96
C LEU A 178 23.53 1.79 -7.08
N ALA A 179 23.72 2.39 -5.90
CA ALA A 179 24.68 1.90 -4.90
C ALA A 179 24.30 0.53 -4.36
N GLN A 180 23.00 0.21 -4.24
CA GLN A 180 22.53 -1.10 -3.80
C GLN A 180 22.71 -2.16 -4.89
N ASP A 181 22.37 -1.83 -6.16
CA ASP A 181 22.51 -2.70 -7.31
C ASP A 181 22.49 -1.84 -8.60
N ALA A 182 23.56 -1.91 -9.40
CA ALA A 182 23.69 -1.15 -10.64
C ALA A 182 22.57 -1.46 -11.66
N SER A 183 21.95 -2.64 -11.62
CA SER A 183 20.84 -3.00 -12.51
C SER A 183 19.54 -2.24 -12.17
N ASN A 184 19.47 -1.57 -11.03
CA ASN A 184 18.33 -0.72 -10.68
C ASN A 184 18.20 0.52 -11.59
N LYS A 185 19.22 0.82 -12.42
CA LYS A 185 19.13 1.83 -13.50
C LYS A 185 17.91 1.62 -14.41
N ASP A 186 17.47 0.38 -14.59
CA ASP A 186 16.35 0.02 -15.47
C ASP A 186 15.01 0.63 -15.02
N PHE A 187 14.90 1.08 -13.75
CA PHE A 187 13.70 1.72 -13.19
C PHE A 187 13.72 3.24 -13.32
N PHE A 188 14.76 3.81 -13.92
CA PHE A 188 14.91 5.24 -14.12
C PHE A 188 15.00 5.56 -15.60
N LYS A 189 14.15 6.45 -16.09
CA LYS A 189 14.28 7.04 -17.43
C LYS A 189 14.46 8.55 -17.32
N PRO A 190 15.12 9.21 -18.30
CA PRO A 190 15.21 10.67 -18.30
C PRO A 190 13.83 11.33 -18.25
N SER A 191 13.69 12.39 -17.43
CA SER A 191 12.53 13.27 -17.44
C SER A 191 12.69 14.33 -18.55
N PRO A 192 11.59 14.91 -19.05
CA PRO A 192 11.65 16.12 -19.89
C PRO A 192 12.38 17.29 -19.21
N ARG A 193 12.39 17.34 -17.88
CA ARG A 193 13.15 18.32 -17.10
C ARG A 193 14.61 17.88 -17.00
N ALA A 194 15.52 18.72 -17.51
CA ALA A 194 16.95 18.40 -17.52
C ALA A 194 17.48 17.99 -16.13
N GLY A 195 18.27 16.94 -16.09
CA GLY A 195 18.86 16.39 -14.87
C GLY A 195 17.90 15.63 -13.96
N HIS A 196 16.61 15.53 -14.29
CA HIS A 196 15.62 14.78 -13.53
C HIS A 196 15.32 13.43 -14.18
N PHE A 197 14.72 12.54 -13.40
CA PHE A 197 14.38 11.20 -13.83
C PHE A 197 12.90 10.92 -13.57
N ILE A 198 12.36 9.93 -14.25
CA ILE A 198 11.08 9.31 -13.94
C ILE A 198 11.38 7.94 -13.34
N PHE A 199 10.84 7.66 -12.15
CA PHE A 199 11.07 6.43 -11.41
C PHE A 199 9.87 5.49 -11.47
N ASP A 200 10.09 4.22 -11.82
CA ASP A 200 9.10 3.16 -11.81
C ASP A 200 9.08 2.45 -10.43
N LEU A 201 8.33 2.99 -9.48
CA LEU A 201 8.20 2.42 -8.13
C LEU A 201 7.55 1.02 -8.15
N ALA A 202 6.49 0.84 -8.93
CA ALA A 202 5.78 -0.44 -8.98
C ALA A 202 6.64 -1.53 -9.62
N GLY A 203 7.30 -1.24 -10.75
CA GLY A 203 8.22 -2.16 -11.41
C GLY A 203 9.42 -2.52 -10.53
N TYR A 204 9.96 -1.55 -9.81
CA TYR A 204 11.03 -1.78 -8.83
C TYR A 204 10.61 -2.78 -7.74
N LEU A 205 9.42 -2.57 -7.12
CA LEU A 205 8.89 -3.48 -6.11
C LEU A 205 8.65 -4.89 -6.66
N VAL A 206 8.03 -5.02 -7.84
CA VAL A 206 7.81 -6.31 -8.50
C VAL A 206 9.14 -7.04 -8.72
N ARG A 207 10.18 -6.34 -9.22
CA ARG A 207 11.52 -6.92 -9.40
C ARG A 207 12.14 -7.37 -8.08
N ARG A 208 12.03 -6.55 -7.02
CA ARG A 208 12.57 -6.88 -5.69
C ARG A 208 11.94 -8.15 -5.12
N ILE A 209 10.61 -8.25 -5.19
CA ILE A 209 9.85 -9.41 -4.71
C ILE A 209 10.23 -10.65 -5.54
N ALA A 210 10.37 -10.52 -6.86
CA ALA A 210 10.80 -11.62 -7.72
C ALA A 210 12.21 -12.13 -7.39
N ARG A 211 13.13 -11.25 -6.98
CA ARG A 211 14.49 -11.64 -6.58
C ARG A 211 14.55 -12.53 -5.33
N VAL A 212 13.53 -12.49 -4.49
CA VAL A 212 13.42 -13.39 -3.33
C VAL A 212 12.55 -14.62 -3.61
N GLY A 213 12.28 -14.91 -4.89
CA GLY A 213 11.58 -16.12 -5.31
C GLY A 213 10.06 -16.07 -5.19
N VAL A 214 9.46 -14.88 -5.12
CA VAL A 214 8.01 -14.70 -4.96
C VAL A 214 7.43 -14.04 -6.23
N ALA A 215 6.30 -14.58 -6.72
CA ALA A 215 5.59 -13.99 -7.84
C ALA A 215 4.83 -12.73 -7.42
N ALA A 216 5.03 -11.64 -8.15
CA ALA A 216 4.34 -10.38 -7.90
C ALA A 216 3.83 -9.75 -9.20
N THR A 217 2.69 -9.07 -9.11
CA THR A 217 2.12 -8.27 -10.18
C THR A 217 1.79 -6.85 -9.68
N ALA A 218 1.54 -5.92 -10.59
CA ALA A 218 1.07 -4.59 -10.27
C ALA A 218 -0.29 -4.33 -10.93
N THR A 219 -1.15 -3.55 -10.26
CA THR A 219 -2.46 -3.17 -10.83
C THR A 219 -2.35 -2.20 -12.00
N GLY A 220 -1.23 -1.50 -12.14
CA GLY A 220 -0.96 -0.55 -13.22
C GLY A 220 -1.72 0.78 -13.14
N HIS A 221 -2.43 1.04 -12.04
CA HIS A 221 -3.16 2.29 -11.86
C HIS A 221 -2.24 3.41 -11.36
N ASP A 222 -2.30 4.55 -12.05
CA ASP A 222 -1.54 5.76 -11.72
C ASP A 222 -2.37 6.73 -10.88
N THR A 223 -1.95 6.95 -9.63
CA THR A 223 -2.66 7.84 -8.70
C THR A 223 -2.52 9.32 -9.07
N LEU A 224 -1.47 9.72 -9.79
CA LEU A 224 -1.30 11.11 -10.23
C LEU A 224 -2.31 11.50 -11.31
N THR A 225 -2.48 10.65 -12.31
CA THR A 225 -3.29 10.96 -13.51
C THR A 225 -4.76 10.58 -13.37
N ALA A 226 -5.08 9.52 -12.63
CA ALA A 226 -6.45 9.08 -12.39
C ALA A 226 -7.12 9.89 -11.25
N THR A 227 -7.35 11.17 -11.49
CA THR A 227 -7.80 12.17 -10.50
C THR A 227 -9.14 11.85 -9.85
N ASP A 228 -10.06 11.24 -10.64
CA ASP A 228 -11.41 10.88 -10.17
C ASP A 228 -11.42 9.64 -9.29
N ASP A 229 -10.33 8.85 -9.32
CA ASP A 229 -10.25 7.57 -8.63
C ASP A 229 -9.32 7.59 -7.42
N PHE A 230 -8.29 8.44 -7.40
CA PHE A 230 -7.28 8.38 -6.35
C PHE A 230 -6.91 9.73 -5.77
N PHE A 231 -6.54 9.73 -4.50
CA PHE A 231 -5.79 10.81 -3.87
C PHE A 231 -4.34 10.75 -4.33
N SER A 232 -3.69 11.93 -4.44
CA SER A 232 -2.27 12.01 -4.79
C SER A 232 -1.60 13.15 -4.03
N TYR A 233 -0.57 12.82 -3.28
CA TYR A 233 0.32 13.78 -2.64
C TYR A 233 1.03 14.67 -3.66
N ARG A 234 1.56 14.06 -4.73
CA ARG A 234 2.29 14.75 -5.79
C ARG A 234 1.40 15.78 -6.49
N ARG A 235 0.18 15.42 -6.85
CA ARG A 235 -0.76 16.34 -7.46
C ARG A 235 -1.02 17.55 -6.57
N ASN A 236 -1.36 17.33 -5.30
CA ASN A 236 -1.63 18.40 -4.36
C ASN A 236 -0.41 19.29 -4.16
N THR A 237 0.80 18.71 -4.11
CA THR A 237 2.05 19.47 -4.02
C THR A 237 2.27 20.36 -5.27
N LEU A 238 1.99 19.83 -6.47
CA LEU A 238 2.09 20.60 -7.71
C LEU A 238 1.06 21.74 -7.77
N ASP A 239 -0.12 21.52 -7.21
CA ASP A 239 -1.20 22.52 -7.11
C ASP A 239 -1.00 23.50 -5.94
N GLY A 240 0.10 23.41 -5.19
CA GLY A 240 0.40 24.27 -4.04
C GLY A 240 -0.47 23.98 -2.80
N VAL A 241 -1.17 22.83 -2.77
CA VAL A 241 -2.03 22.41 -1.66
C VAL A 241 -1.21 21.61 -0.66
N ARG A 242 -1.25 22.01 0.62
CA ARG A 242 -0.37 21.42 1.66
C ARG A 242 -0.87 20.11 2.27
N ASP A 243 -2.15 19.75 2.08
CA ASP A 243 -2.73 18.53 2.64
C ASP A 243 -3.39 17.67 1.55
N TYR A 244 -3.70 16.43 1.89
CA TYR A 244 -4.25 15.46 0.94
C TYR A 244 -5.00 14.34 1.67
N GLY A 245 -6.03 13.77 1.00
CA GLY A 245 -6.68 12.54 1.43
C GLY A 245 -5.78 11.33 1.21
N ARG A 246 -6.05 10.24 1.96
CA ARG A 246 -5.36 8.96 1.81
C ARG A 246 -6.35 7.86 1.48
N GLY A 247 -6.10 7.18 0.35
CA GLY A 247 -6.78 5.96 -0.04
C GLY A 247 -6.34 4.78 0.81
N LEU A 248 -7.10 3.69 0.77
CA LEU A 248 -6.83 2.48 1.52
C LEU A 248 -6.79 1.27 0.58
N SER A 249 -5.85 0.38 0.83
CA SER A 249 -5.81 -0.97 0.25
C SER A 249 -5.87 -1.97 1.37
N ALA A 250 -6.72 -2.99 1.27
CA ALA A 250 -7.05 -3.84 2.39
C ALA A 250 -7.20 -5.31 2.01
N ILE A 251 -6.86 -6.19 2.95
CA ILE A 251 -6.93 -7.64 2.81
C ILE A 251 -7.40 -8.29 4.10
N ALA A 252 -8.19 -9.35 4.00
CA ALA A 252 -8.71 -10.11 5.13
C ALA A 252 -8.80 -11.61 4.81
N LEU A 253 -8.75 -12.45 5.85
CA LEU A 253 -9.12 -13.86 5.78
C LEU A 253 -10.61 -14.03 6.05
N GLU A 254 -11.28 -14.84 5.23
CA GLU A 254 -12.65 -15.29 5.49
C GLU A 254 -12.69 -16.17 6.74
N LYS A 255 -13.84 -16.15 7.44
CA LYS A 255 -14.07 -17.00 8.62
C LYS A 255 -14.17 -18.47 8.28
#